data_778a3e7d7978a20236bbc2f9757b9af3
#
_entry.id   778a3e7d7978a20236bbc2f9757b9af3
#
_cell.length_a   1.000
_cell.length_b   1.000
_cell.length_c   1.000
_cell.angle_alpha   90.00
_cell.angle_beta   90.00
_cell.angle_gamma   90.00
#
_symmetry.space_group_name_H-M   'P 1'
#
loop_
_entity.id
_entity.type
_entity.pdbx_description
1 polymer ?
#
loop_
_entity_poly.entity_id
_entity_poly.type
_entity_poly.pdbx_seq_one_letter_code
_entity_poly.pdbx_strand_id
1 'polypeptide(L)'
;TRNRKFKLSDSEVMTILVLFHLGNFRCLKHFYVNYVQKHLTNEFPETVSYNRFVELQQKAIMPLCCFLQIMCLGKCTGISFIDSTPIRVCHIKREKQNKVFKGIAAKGQSSLGWFFGLKLHIIINDKGEILTFLLTPGNVDDREPLKCKRFHEKIFGKLVGDKGYIGQNLVENLFIDGIHLITKLRKNMK
;
A
#
# COMPACT_ATOMS: atom_id res chain seq x y z
N THR A 1 27.20 -27.65 0.45
CA THR A 1 26.57 -26.36 0.75
C THR A 1 26.42 -26.23 2.25
N ARG A 2 27.12 -25.25 2.83
CA ARG A 2 27.18 -25.02 4.27
C ARG A 2 25.84 -24.39 4.70
N ASN A 3 24.89 -25.18 5.19
CA ASN A 3 23.64 -24.71 5.78
C ASN A 3 23.94 -24.04 7.13
N ARG A 4 24.27 -22.74 7.13
CA ARG A 4 24.23 -21.93 8.35
C ARG A 4 22.79 -21.63 8.71
N LYS A 5 22.34 -21.99 9.91
CA LYS A 5 21.09 -21.48 10.49
C LYS A 5 21.07 -19.96 10.38
N PHE A 6 20.02 -19.39 9.85
CA PHE A 6 19.83 -17.94 9.85
C PHE A 6 19.60 -17.48 11.30
N LYS A 7 20.28 -16.41 11.71
CA LYS A 7 20.12 -15.83 13.05
C LYS A 7 18.77 -15.15 13.25
N LEU A 8 18.19 -14.59 12.17
CA LEU A 8 16.85 -14.04 12.12
C LEU A 8 16.06 -14.78 11.05
N SER A 9 14.90 -15.32 11.41
CA SER A 9 13.93 -15.90 10.48
C SER A 9 13.17 -14.82 9.72
N ASP A 10 12.55 -15.18 8.60
CA ASP A 10 11.71 -14.22 7.83
C ASP A 10 10.54 -13.70 8.69
N SER A 11 9.95 -14.52 9.56
CA SER A 11 8.87 -14.11 10.48
C SER A 11 9.34 -13.09 11.51
N GLU A 12 10.54 -13.24 12.08
CA GLU A 12 11.12 -12.25 13.00
C GLU A 12 11.42 -10.93 12.27
N VAL A 13 11.95 -10.98 11.05
CA VAL A 13 12.17 -9.77 10.23
C VAL A 13 10.85 -9.07 9.95
N MET A 14 9.81 -9.80 9.55
CA MET A 14 8.46 -9.25 9.31
C MET A 14 7.89 -8.63 10.59
N THR A 15 8.00 -9.32 11.72
CA THR A 15 7.52 -8.82 13.02
C THR A 15 8.23 -7.51 13.42
N ILE A 16 9.54 -7.42 13.26
CA ILE A 16 10.31 -6.20 13.54
C ILE A 16 9.85 -5.05 12.64
N LEU A 17 9.58 -5.31 11.34
CA LEU A 17 9.08 -4.28 10.42
C LEU A 17 7.67 -3.78 10.82
N VAL A 18 6.78 -4.68 11.21
CA VAL A 18 5.44 -4.31 11.69
C VAL A 18 5.54 -3.50 12.99
N LEU A 19 6.35 -3.94 13.94
CA LEU A 19 6.59 -3.22 15.22
C LEU A 19 7.16 -1.82 15.00
N PHE A 20 8.04 -1.63 14.01
CA PHE A 20 8.55 -0.31 13.67
C PHE A 20 7.43 0.67 13.33
N HIS A 21 6.47 0.25 12.52
CA HIS A 21 5.35 1.09 12.11
C HIS A 21 4.31 1.27 13.22
N LEU A 22 4.01 0.23 13.99
CA LEU A 22 3.09 0.30 15.14
C LEU A 22 3.62 1.19 16.26
N GLY A 23 4.94 1.18 16.49
CA GLY A 23 5.60 1.96 17.54
C GLY A 23 5.81 3.43 17.19
N ASN A 24 5.36 3.90 16.00
CA ASN A 24 5.54 5.29 15.54
C ASN A 24 6.99 5.78 15.53
N PHE A 25 7.96 4.88 15.36
CA PHE A 25 9.36 5.25 15.25
C PHE A 25 9.65 5.92 13.90
N ARG A 26 10.40 7.00 13.90
CA ARG A 26 10.73 7.76 12.68
C ARG A 26 11.98 7.26 11.94
N CYS A 27 12.88 6.57 12.64
CA CYS A 27 14.16 6.12 12.11
C CYS A 27 14.34 4.62 12.37
N LEU A 28 14.31 3.82 11.30
CA LEU A 28 14.45 2.36 11.38
C LEU A 28 15.77 1.93 12.01
N LYS A 29 16.89 2.60 11.69
CA LYS A 29 18.19 2.28 12.28
C LYS A 29 18.18 2.50 13.79
N HIS A 30 17.65 3.63 14.24
CA HIS A 30 17.55 3.94 15.67
C HIS A 30 16.65 2.93 16.39
N PHE A 31 15.50 2.60 15.83
CA PHE A 31 14.59 1.58 16.35
C PHE A 31 15.29 0.23 16.47
N TYR A 32 15.93 -0.25 15.39
CA TYR A 32 16.57 -1.56 15.39
C TYR A 32 17.73 -1.65 16.40
N VAL A 33 18.65 -0.68 16.36
CA VAL A 33 19.88 -0.72 17.20
C VAL A 33 19.58 -0.39 18.67
N ASN A 34 18.71 0.58 18.93
CA ASN A 34 18.51 1.06 20.31
C ASN A 34 17.28 0.50 20.99
N TYR A 35 16.31 -0.04 20.26
CA TYR A 35 15.13 -0.63 20.86
C TYR A 35 15.12 -2.16 20.69
N VAL A 36 15.15 -2.68 19.46
CA VAL A 36 15.10 -4.13 19.24
C VAL A 36 16.29 -4.85 19.89
N GLN A 37 17.53 -4.42 19.58
CA GLN A 37 18.74 -5.08 20.08
C GLN A 37 19.00 -4.91 21.59
N LYS A 38 18.36 -3.92 22.25
CA LYS A 38 18.59 -3.64 23.68
C LYS A 38 17.42 -4.06 24.57
N HIS A 39 16.18 -3.94 24.08
CA HIS A 39 14.99 -4.12 24.91
C HIS A 39 14.13 -5.31 24.51
N LEU A 40 14.30 -5.85 23.29
CA LEU A 40 13.56 -7.01 22.80
C LEU A 40 14.48 -8.25 22.66
N THR A 41 15.43 -8.42 23.56
CA THR A 41 16.41 -9.52 23.54
C THR A 41 15.79 -10.87 23.87
N ASN A 42 14.69 -10.89 24.61
CA ASN A 42 13.95 -12.12 24.91
C ASN A 42 13.18 -12.61 23.70
N GLU A 43 12.58 -11.68 22.94
CA GLU A 43 11.78 -11.95 21.74
C GLU A 43 12.67 -12.23 20.52
N PHE A 44 13.83 -11.54 20.45
CA PHE A 44 14.79 -11.66 19.36
C PHE A 44 16.20 -11.93 19.90
N PRO A 45 16.49 -13.13 20.42
CA PRO A 45 17.76 -13.43 21.10
C PRO A 45 18.97 -13.41 20.17
N GLU A 46 18.78 -13.69 18.88
CA GLU A 46 19.85 -13.72 17.88
C GLU A 46 19.68 -12.63 16.82
N THR A 47 19.96 -11.38 17.18
CA THR A 47 19.93 -10.28 16.21
C THR A 47 21.19 -10.26 15.33
N VAL A 48 21.07 -9.61 14.17
CA VAL A 48 22.17 -9.39 13.21
C VAL A 48 22.57 -7.92 13.18
N SER A 49 23.68 -7.58 12.50
CA SER A 49 24.04 -6.18 12.28
C SER A 49 22.93 -5.45 11.48
N TYR A 50 22.81 -4.14 11.68
CA TYR A 50 21.79 -3.34 10.97
C TYR A 50 21.89 -3.47 9.45
N ASN A 51 23.09 -3.47 8.87
CA ASN A 51 23.27 -3.64 7.43
C ASN A 51 22.71 -4.99 6.96
N ARG A 52 23.01 -6.06 7.71
CA ARG A 52 22.46 -7.39 7.41
C ARG A 52 20.94 -7.44 7.57
N PHE A 53 20.39 -6.76 8.55
CA PHE A 53 18.93 -6.63 8.71
C PHE A 53 18.29 -5.95 7.49
N VAL A 54 18.88 -4.86 6.96
CA VAL A 54 18.41 -4.19 5.74
C VAL A 54 18.42 -5.12 4.53
N GLU A 55 19.44 -5.97 4.38
CA GLU A 55 19.47 -6.98 3.32
C GLU A 55 18.35 -8.03 3.46
N LEU A 56 18.07 -8.46 4.71
CA LEU A 56 17.00 -9.43 4.98
C LEU A 56 15.61 -8.88 4.70
N GLN A 57 15.39 -7.57 4.85
CA GLN A 57 14.11 -6.93 4.51
C GLN A 57 13.70 -7.18 3.06
N GLN A 58 14.65 -7.17 2.11
CA GLN A 58 14.35 -7.43 0.70
C GLN A 58 13.76 -8.83 0.49
N LYS A 59 14.24 -9.82 1.25
CA LYS A 59 13.71 -11.19 1.21
C LYS A 59 12.34 -11.31 1.89
N ALA A 60 12.10 -10.51 2.93
CA ALA A 60 10.85 -10.51 3.69
C ALA A 60 9.69 -9.83 2.94
N ILE A 61 9.92 -9.09 1.85
CA ILE A 61 8.87 -8.39 1.09
C ILE A 61 7.81 -9.37 0.56
N MET A 62 8.23 -10.46 -0.10
CA MET A 62 7.27 -11.43 -0.66
C MET A 62 6.46 -12.15 0.42
N PRO A 63 7.07 -12.73 1.47
CA PRO A 63 6.31 -13.28 2.61
C PRO A 63 5.37 -12.27 3.26
N LEU A 64 5.79 -11.01 3.43
CA LEU A 64 4.96 -9.95 4.00
C LEU A 64 3.75 -9.62 3.10
N CYS A 65 3.95 -9.56 1.78
CA CYS A 65 2.86 -9.38 0.83
C CYS A 65 1.88 -10.56 0.86
N CYS A 66 2.37 -11.81 0.93
CA CYS A 66 1.52 -12.99 1.06
C CYS A 66 0.73 -12.97 2.37
N PHE A 67 1.38 -12.64 3.49
CA PHE A 67 0.71 -12.49 4.79
C PHE A 67 -0.41 -11.45 4.73
N LEU A 68 -0.14 -10.26 4.16
CA LEU A 68 -1.13 -9.21 3.99
C LEU A 68 -2.32 -9.69 3.14
N GLN A 69 -2.06 -10.35 2.00
CA GLN A 69 -3.10 -10.81 1.07
C GLN A 69 -3.97 -11.93 1.65
N ILE A 70 -3.40 -12.81 2.47
CA ILE A 70 -4.08 -14.01 2.97
C ILE A 70 -4.75 -13.73 4.32
N MET A 71 -4.07 -12.98 5.21
CA MET A 71 -4.47 -12.89 6.63
C MET A 71 -5.04 -11.53 7.01
N CYS A 72 -4.71 -10.45 6.28
CA CYS A 72 -5.02 -9.10 6.73
C CYS A 72 -6.12 -8.40 5.92
N LEU A 73 -6.56 -8.99 4.80
CA LEU A 73 -7.67 -8.42 4.03
C LEU A 73 -9.02 -8.82 4.63
N GLY A 74 -9.92 -7.84 4.70
CA GLY A 74 -11.30 -8.03 5.12
C GLY A 74 -12.18 -8.68 4.06
N LYS A 75 -13.47 -8.83 4.39
CA LYS A 75 -14.50 -9.34 3.47
C LYS A 75 -15.46 -8.22 3.09
N CYS A 76 -15.91 -8.20 1.84
CA CYS A 76 -16.92 -7.25 1.39
C CYS A 76 -18.25 -7.50 2.14
N THR A 77 -18.84 -6.42 2.64
CA THR A 77 -20.12 -6.42 3.39
C THR A 77 -21.29 -5.91 2.54
N GLY A 78 -21.02 -5.54 1.27
CA GLY A 78 -22.00 -4.90 0.38
C GLY A 78 -21.92 -3.38 0.37
N ILE A 79 -21.14 -2.77 1.27
CA ILE A 79 -20.82 -1.33 1.27
C ILE A 79 -19.31 -1.19 1.37
N SER A 80 -18.73 -0.49 0.39
CA SER A 80 -17.29 -0.27 0.31
C SER A 80 -16.98 1.17 -0.07
N PHE A 81 -15.78 1.61 0.26
CA PHE A 81 -15.29 2.96 -0.02
C PHE A 81 -13.97 2.88 -0.77
N ILE A 82 -13.82 3.67 -1.81
CA ILE A 82 -12.59 3.77 -2.60
C ILE A 82 -11.98 5.15 -2.48
N ASP A 83 -10.67 5.19 -2.28
CA ASP A 83 -9.89 6.42 -2.32
C ASP A 83 -8.48 6.17 -2.86
N SER A 84 -7.80 7.25 -3.27
CA SER A 84 -6.41 7.22 -3.70
C SER A 84 -5.58 8.22 -2.91
N THR A 85 -4.40 7.77 -2.46
CA THR A 85 -3.47 8.58 -1.68
C THR A 85 -2.11 8.67 -2.37
N PRO A 86 -1.54 9.87 -2.58
CA PRO A 86 -0.21 10.02 -3.15
C PRO A 86 0.89 9.61 -2.16
N ILE A 87 1.77 8.71 -2.59
CA ILE A 87 2.99 8.34 -1.87
C ILE A 87 4.16 9.09 -2.52
N ARG A 88 4.62 10.15 -1.88
CA ARG A 88 5.73 10.97 -2.36
C ARG A 88 7.06 10.24 -2.15
N VAL A 89 7.80 10.04 -3.23
CA VAL A 89 9.12 9.38 -3.20
C VAL A 89 10.22 10.40 -2.87
N CYS A 90 10.15 11.59 -3.46
CA CYS A 90 11.07 12.68 -3.16
C CYS A 90 10.40 14.04 -3.47
N HIS A 91 11.09 15.12 -3.09
CA HIS A 91 10.65 16.44 -3.49
C HIS A 91 10.68 16.58 -5.03
N ILE A 92 9.66 17.18 -5.63
CA ILE A 92 9.46 17.24 -7.09
C ILE A 92 10.68 17.79 -7.87
N LYS A 93 11.41 18.78 -7.30
CA LYS A 93 12.63 19.31 -7.91
C LYS A 93 13.75 18.28 -8.05
N ARG A 94 13.66 17.15 -7.32
CA ARG A 94 14.66 16.07 -7.33
C ARG A 94 14.24 14.86 -8.17
N GLU A 95 13.13 14.93 -8.90
CA GLU A 95 12.62 13.79 -9.70
C GLU A 95 13.66 13.24 -10.68
N LYS A 96 14.38 14.13 -11.39
CA LYS A 96 15.42 13.76 -12.36
C LYS A 96 16.66 13.11 -11.73
N GLN A 97 16.92 13.39 -10.45
CA GLN A 97 18.05 12.83 -9.69
C GLN A 97 17.71 11.50 -9.02
N ASN A 98 16.41 11.16 -8.91
CA ASN A 98 15.97 9.93 -8.28
C ASN A 98 16.18 8.74 -9.22
N LYS A 99 17.22 7.94 -8.92
CA LYS A 99 17.55 6.73 -9.70
C LYS A 99 16.80 5.51 -9.23
N VAL A 100 16.44 5.44 -7.93
CA VAL A 100 15.86 4.24 -7.29
C VAL A 100 14.48 3.93 -7.83
N PHE A 101 13.65 4.95 -8.04
CA PHE A 101 12.27 4.79 -8.54
C PHE A 101 12.12 5.18 -10.01
N LYS A 102 13.24 5.25 -10.76
CA LYS A 102 13.20 5.54 -12.20
C LYS A 102 12.40 4.44 -12.93
N GLY A 103 11.42 4.85 -13.73
CA GLY A 103 10.53 3.94 -14.46
C GLY A 103 9.40 3.34 -13.61
N ILE A 104 9.38 3.56 -12.30
CA ILE A 104 8.33 3.08 -11.39
C ILE A 104 7.46 4.24 -10.90
N ALA A 105 8.09 5.33 -10.41
CA ALA A 105 7.39 6.53 -9.99
C ALA A 105 7.23 7.52 -11.15
N ALA A 106 6.17 8.32 -11.08
CA ALA A 106 5.89 9.37 -12.04
C ALA A 106 5.42 10.66 -11.37
N LYS A 107 5.48 11.78 -12.11
CA LYS A 107 4.95 13.05 -11.68
C LYS A 107 3.43 13.04 -11.81
N GLY A 108 2.74 13.23 -10.70
CA GLY A 108 1.28 13.30 -10.61
C GLY A 108 0.81 14.60 -9.98
N GLN A 109 -0.49 14.84 -10.04
CA GLN A 109 -1.16 15.96 -9.41
C GLN A 109 -2.17 15.43 -8.37
N SER A 110 -2.20 16.07 -7.21
CA SER A 110 -3.19 15.82 -6.15
C SER A 110 -3.83 17.14 -5.72
N SER A 111 -4.81 17.09 -4.84
CA SER A 111 -5.42 18.30 -4.22
C SER A 111 -4.38 19.19 -3.51
N LEU A 112 -3.27 18.61 -3.05
CA LEU A 112 -2.15 19.31 -2.40
C LEU A 112 -1.07 19.79 -3.39
N GLY A 113 -1.31 19.71 -4.71
CA GLY A 113 -0.39 20.12 -5.76
C GLY A 113 0.37 18.96 -6.42
N TRP A 114 1.41 19.32 -7.15
CA TRP A 114 2.25 18.37 -7.88
C TRP A 114 3.14 17.55 -6.95
N PHE A 115 3.33 16.28 -7.26
CA PHE A 115 4.24 15.38 -6.55
C PHE A 115 4.96 14.45 -7.54
N PHE A 116 6.08 13.88 -7.10
CA PHE A 116 6.74 12.77 -7.78
C PHE A 116 6.67 11.54 -6.90
N GLY A 117 6.07 10.47 -7.39
CA GLY A 117 5.86 9.27 -6.59
C GLY A 117 4.90 8.26 -7.19
N LEU A 118 4.21 7.56 -6.31
CA LEU A 118 3.21 6.55 -6.59
C LEU A 118 1.84 7.01 -6.06
N LYS A 119 0.78 6.38 -6.51
CA LYS A 119 -0.55 6.44 -5.89
C LYS A 119 -0.89 5.09 -5.28
N LEU A 120 -1.33 5.10 -4.04
CA LEU A 120 -1.96 3.96 -3.39
C LEU A 120 -3.48 4.08 -3.57
N HIS A 121 -4.05 3.20 -4.35
CA HIS A 121 -5.50 3.03 -4.43
C HIS A 121 -5.93 1.96 -3.44
N ILE A 122 -6.95 2.23 -2.66
CA ILE A 122 -7.41 1.34 -1.60
C ILE A 122 -8.93 1.24 -1.62
N ILE A 123 -9.45 0.04 -1.40
CA ILE A 123 -10.88 -0.17 -1.13
C ILE A 123 -11.00 -0.75 0.27
N ILE A 124 -11.84 -0.14 1.09
CA ILE A 124 -12.17 -0.59 2.44
C ILE A 124 -13.67 -0.90 2.55
N ASN A 125 -14.05 -1.73 3.52
CA ASN A 125 -15.46 -1.93 3.85
C ASN A 125 -15.96 -0.90 4.88
N ASP A 126 -17.22 -1.01 5.28
CA ASP A 126 -17.87 -0.17 6.29
C ASP A 126 -17.29 -0.32 7.71
N LYS A 127 -16.51 -1.37 7.97
CA LYS A 127 -15.78 -1.60 9.23
C LYS A 127 -14.37 -1.02 9.21
N GLY A 128 -13.92 -0.44 8.07
CA GLY A 128 -12.56 0.07 7.89
C GLY A 128 -11.52 -1.00 7.53
N GLU A 129 -11.93 -2.24 7.25
CA GLU A 129 -11.01 -3.30 6.84
C GLU A 129 -10.65 -3.13 5.36
N ILE A 130 -9.37 -3.30 5.03
CA ILE A 130 -8.87 -3.23 3.65
C ILE A 130 -9.35 -4.47 2.89
N LEU A 131 -10.06 -4.25 1.78
CA LEU A 131 -10.53 -5.31 0.87
C LEU A 131 -9.53 -5.58 -0.24
N THR A 132 -8.99 -4.52 -0.81
CA THR A 132 -7.98 -4.59 -1.87
C THR A 132 -7.18 -3.29 -1.93
N PHE A 133 -5.99 -3.35 -2.48
CA PHE A 133 -5.15 -2.18 -2.73
C PHE A 133 -4.31 -2.38 -4.00
N LEU A 134 -3.91 -1.28 -4.61
CA LEU A 134 -3.04 -1.25 -5.79
C LEU A 134 -2.13 -0.03 -5.74
N LEU A 135 -0.86 -0.22 -6.09
CA LEU A 135 0.10 0.85 -6.29
C LEU A 135 0.25 1.13 -7.79
N THR A 136 0.12 2.39 -8.18
CA THR A 136 0.34 2.84 -9.56
C THR A 136 1.35 4.00 -9.59
N PRO A 137 1.97 4.27 -10.75
CA PRO A 137 2.70 5.52 -10.94
C PRO A 137 1.81 6.74 -10.67
N GLY A 138 2.39 7.83 -10.16
CA GLY A 138 1.65 9.01 -9.72
C GLY A 138 0.79 9.71 -10.77
N ASN A 139 1.08 9.51 -12.07
CA ASN A 139 0.33 10.08 -13.20
C ASN A 139 -0.89 9.27 -13.63
N VAL A 140 -1.09 8.08 -13.07
CA VAL A 140 -2.23 7.22 -13.42
C VAL A 140 -3.53 7.85 -12.91
N ASP A 141 -4.57 7.85 -13.73
CA ASP A 141 -5.91 8.32 -13.36
C ASP A 141 -6.52 7.41 -12.28
N ASP A 142 -7.28 8.01 -11.34
CA ASP A 142 -7.85 7.28 -10.20
C ASP A 142 -8.88 6.22 -10.63
N ARG A 143 -9.44 6.34 -11.84
CA ARG A 143 -10.38 5.39 -12.43
C ARG A 143 -9.70 4.16 -13.03
N GLU A 144 -8.42 4.23 -13.40
CA GLU A 144 -7.74 3.13 -14.09
C GLU A 144 -7.73 1.81 -13.30
N PRO A 145 -7.49 1.78 -11.97
CA PRO A 145 -7.59 0.56 -11.20
C PRO A 145 -8.94 -0.13 -11.28
N LEU A 146 -10.02 0.65 -11.34
CA LEU A 146 -11.39 0.10 -11.44
C LEU A 146 -11.72 -0.50 -12.82
N LYS A 147 -10.92 -0.26 -13.85
CA LYS A 147 -11.03 -0.97 -15.14
C LYS A 147 -10.45 -2.37 -15.11
N CYS A 148 -9.62 -2.66 -14.09
CA CYS A 148 -9.02 -3.97 -13.89
C CYS A 148 -9.94 -4.85 -13.03
N LYS A 149 -10.58 -5.86 -13.61
CA LYS A 149 -11.50 -6.76 -12.90
C LYS A 149 -10.87 -7.38 -11.66
N ARG A 150 -9.59 -7.74 -11.72
CA ARG A 150 -8.85 -8.32 -10.60
C ARG A 150 -8.78 -7.41 -9.37
N PHE A 151 -8.84 -6.08 -9.56
CA PHE A 151 -8.81 -5.12 -8.45
C PHE A 151 -10.11 -5.09 -7.65
N HIS A 152 -11.25 -5.38 -8.29
CA HIS A 152 -12.58 -5.33 -7.67
C HIS A 152 -13.33 -6.67 -7.70
N GLU A 153 -12.69 -7.78 -8.07
CA GLU A 153 -13.33 -9.10 -8.22
C GLU A 153 -14.04 -9.60 -6.95
N LYS A 154 -13.58 -9.14 -5.77
CA LYS A 154 -14.14 -9.52 -4.46
C LYS A 154 -15.15 -8.50 -3.92
N ILE A 155 -15.45 -7.45 -4.71
CA ILE A 155 -16.32 -6.35 -4.31
C ILE A 155 -17.69 -6.56 -4.93
N PHE A 156 -18.73 -6.30 -4.17
CA PHE A 156 -20.13 -6.31 -4.63
C PHE A 156 -20.95 -5.25 -3.89
N GLY A 157 -22.12 -4.91 -4.43
CA GLY A 157 -23.02 -3.95 -3.82
C GLY A 157 -22.59 -2.50 -4.05
N LYS A 158 -22.60 -1.66 -3.04
CA LYS A 158 -22.36 -0.22 -3.14
C LYS A 158 -20.87 0.10 -2.98
N LEU A 159 -20.29 0.80 -3.95
CA LEU A 159 -18.94 1.35 -3.89
C LEU A 159 -19.01 2.87 -3.89
N VAL A 160 -18.63 3.49 -2.78
CA VAL A 160 -18.66 4.95 -2.61
C VAL A 160 -17.27 5.52 -2.92
N GLY A 161 -17.20 6.47 -3.83
CA GLY A 161 -15.97 7.17 -4.21
C GLY A 161 -16.17 8.68 -4.31
N ASP A 162 -15.06 9.41 -4.43
CA ASP A 162 -15.09 10.84 -4.66
C ASP A 162 -15.47 11.18 -6.13
N LYS A 163 -15.50 12.49 -6.46
CA LYS A 163 -15.81 12.98 -7.81
C LYS A 163 -14.77 12.59 -8.87
N GLY A 164 -13.59 12.15 -8.46
CA GLY A 164 -12.53 11.69 -9.36
C GLY A 164 -12.88 10.40 -10.09
N TYR A 165 -13.78 9.60 -9.51
CA TYR A 165 -14.20 8.31 -10.07
C TYR A 165 -15.38 8.39 -11.06
N ILE A 166 -15.90 9.58 -11.37
CA ILE A 166 -17.02 9.75 -12.30
C ILE A 166 -16.59 9.38 -13.73
N GLY A 167 -17.36 8.48 -14.35
CA GLY A 167 -17.20 8.08 -15.75
C GLY A 167 -18.34 7.17 -16.17
N GLN A 168 -19.11 7.56 -17.20
CA GLN A 168 -20.29 6.81 -17.61
C GLN A 168 -19.97 5.35 -17.94
N ASN A 169 -19.02 5.12 -18.83
CA ASN A 169 -18.60 3.75 -19.19
C ASN A 169 -18.09 2.95 -18.00
N LEU A 170 -17.44 3.61 -17.02
CA LEU A 170 -16.96 2.94 -15.80
C LEU A 170 -18.13 2.49 -14.92
N VAL A 171 -19.13 3.34 -14.74
CA VAL A 171 -20.35 3.03 -13.97
C VAL A 171 -21.09 1.85 -14.57
N GLU A 172 -21.27 1.84 -15.89
CA GLU A 172 -21.95 0.77 -16.63
C GLU A 172 -21.21 -0.56 -16.48
N ASN A 173 -19.89 -0.57 -16.68
CA ASN A 173 -19.07 -1.77 -16.53
C ASN A 173 -19.09 -2.33 -15.11
N LEU A 174 -18.94 -1.47 -14.10
CA LEU A 174 -19.00 -1.89 -12.69
C LEU A 174 -20.39 -2.43 -12.32
N PHE A 175 -21.46 -1.85 -12.88
CA PHE A 175 -22.83 -2.32 -12.65
C PHE A 175 -23.05 -3.73 -13.20
N ILE A 176 -22.47 -4.06 -14.38
CA ILE A 176 -22.48 -5.43 -14.93
C ILE A 176 -21.74 -6.40 -13.99
N ASP A 177 -20.68 -5.96 -13.34
CA ASP A 177 -19.93 -6.76 -12.35
C ASP A 177 -20.59 -6.78 -10.94
N GLY A 178 -21.83 -6.24 -10.80
CA GLY A 178 -22.58 -6.24 -9.54
C GLY A 178 -22.15 -5.15 -8.55
N ILE A 179 -21.49 -4.11 -9.03
CA ILE A 179 -21.00 -2.99 -8.21
C ILE A 179 -21.73 -1.71 -8.60
N HIS A 180 -22.47 -1.13 -7.67
CA HIS A 180 -23.12 0.16 -7.83
C HIS A 180 -22.21 1.29 -7.35
N LEU A 181 -21.52 1.95 -8.28
CA LEU A 181 -20.64 3.07 -7.99
C LEU A 181 -21.46 4.32 -7.61
N ILE A 182 -21.24 4.83 -6.40
CA ILE A 182 -21.89 6.02 -5.86
C ILE A 182 -20.85 7.12 -5.73
N THR A 183 -21.04 8.21 -6.47
CA THR A 183 -20.16 9.38 -6.42
C THR A 183 -20.96 10.66 -6.28
N LYS A 184 -20.36 11.68 -5.66
CA LYS A 184 -20.97 13.00 -5.57
C LYS A 184 -20.93 13.68 -6.95
N LEU A 185 -22.06 14.05 -7.51
CA LEU A 185 -22.15 14.75 -8.80
C LEU A 185 -21.35 16.06 -8.79
N ARG A 186 -20.74 16.41 -9.92
CA ARG A 186 -20.15 17.74 -10.13
C ARG A 186 -21.28 18.74 -10.38
N LYS A 187 -21.11 19.99 -9.89
CA LYS A 187 -22.14 21.07 -10.05
C LYS A 187 -22.58 21.29 -11.51
N ASN A 188 -21.73 20.96 -12.48
CA ASN A 188 -21.97 21.17 -13.91
C ASN A 188 -22.43 19.91 -14.66
N MET A 189 -22.73 18.83 -13.98
CA MET A 189 -23.33 17.62 -14.57
C MET A 189 -24.84 17.68 -14.33
N LYS A 190 -25.59 17.80 -15.45
CA LYS A 190 -27.04 17.63 -15.49
C LYS A 190 -27.40 16.16 -15.56
#